data_c4764bf3be9b5e6b3fbc2bc495d6e0ca
#
_entry.id   c4764bf3be9b5e6b3fbc2bc495d6e0ca
#
_cell.length_a   1.000
_cell.length_b   1.000
_cell.length_c   1.000
_cell.angle_alpha   90.00
_cell.angle_beta   90.00
_cell.angle_gamma   90.00
#
_symmetry.space_group_name_H-M   'P 1'
#
loop_
_entity.id
_entity.type
_entity.pdbx_description
1 polymer ?
#
loop_
_entity_poly.entity_id
_entity_poly.type
_entity_poly.pdbx_seq_one_letter_code
_entity_poly.pdbx_strand_id
1 'polypeptide(L)'
;MDTFNNTTKVVKDDLTKKIQSDSKVSIAAACFSIYAYQALKDELENCDEFRFIFTSPTFVAEKTPKERREFYIPRLNREKSLYGTEFEVRLRNELKQKAVAKECADWMRRKASFRTNTTREGMNNFLVVENPEDAYTYMPMNSFTAVDLGCERGNNISNMVTRLENPASKEFLNLFDSVWNNPDKIQDVTNDVIDMISTVYQENSPEFIYFITLYNIFSEFLDDI
;
A
#
# COMPACT_ATOMS: atom_id res chain seq x y z
N MET A 1 -23.94 10.94 0.01
CA MET A 1 -23.42 9.69 0.65
C MET A 1 -23.60 8.56 -0.34
N ASP A 2 -22.51 7.88 -0.69
CA ASP A 2 -22.46 6.77 -1.64
C ASP A 2 -21.85 5.53 -1.00
N THR A 3 -22.25 4.34 -1.47
CA THR A 3 -21.73 3.07 -0.96
C THR A 3 -21.11 2.25 -2.08
N PHE A 4 -19.95 1.64 -1.80
CA PHE A 4 -19.16 0.82 -2.70
C PHE A 4 -19.07 -0.60 -2.16
N ASN A 5 -19.24 -1.59 -3.01
CA ASN A 5 -19.16 -3.01 -2.66
C ASN A 5 -17.90 -3.68 -3.23
N ASN A 6 -17.05 -2.91 -3.90
CA ASN A 6 -15.84 -3.36 -4.58
C ASN A 6 -16.04 -4.55 -5.54
N THR A 7 -17.27 -4.65 -6.09
CA THR A 7 -17.63 -5.67 -7.09
C THR A 7 -18.29 -5.02 -8.30
N THR A 8 -19.41 -4.32 -8.09
CA THR A 8 -20.16 -3.61 -9.14
C THR A 8 -19.90 -2.10 -9.09
N LYS A 9 -19.62 -1.55 -7.91
CA LYS A 9 -19.25 -0.16 -7.69
C LYS A 9 -17.94 -0.15 -6.90
N VAL A 10 -16.85 0.22 -7.54
CA VAL A 10 -15.48 0.06 -7.07
C VAL A 10 -14.97 1.38 -6.49
N VAL A 11 -14.30 1.32 -5.35
CA VAL A 11 -13.73 2.50 -4.68
C VAL A 11 -12.70 3.18 -5.56
N LYS A 12 -11.84 2.42 -6.24
CA LYS A 12 -10.84 2.97 -7.17
C LYS A 12 -11.45 3.89 -8.20
N ASP A 13 -12.55 3.48 -8.86
CA ASP A 13 -13.16 4.24 -9.95
C ASP A 13 -13.74 5.59 -9.48
N ASP A 14 -14.06 5.70 -8.22
CA ASP A 14 -14.53 6.94 -7.61
C ASP A 14 -13.33 7.81 -7.18
N LEU A 15 -12.30 7.21 -6.58
CA LEU A 15 -11.06 7.92 -6.22
C LEU A 15 -10.39 8.56 -7.43
N THR A 16 -10.32 7.86 -8.56
CA THR A 16 -9.80 8.39 -9.84
C THR A 16 -10.51 9.67 -10.28
N LYS A 17 -11.79 9.84 -9.94
CA LYS A 17 -12.56 11.04 -10.27
C LYS A 17 -12.41 12.17 -9.24
N LYS A 18 -12.08 11.80 -7.97
CA LYS A 18 -12.04 12.76 -6.86
C LYS A 18 -10.63 13.28 -6.58
N ILE A 19 -9.60 12.48 -6.87
CA ILE A 19 -8.21 12.93 -6.76
C ILE A 19 -7.87 13.75 -8.00
N GLN A 20 -7.66 15.04 -7.80
CA GLN A 20 -7.28 16.03 -8.82
C GLN A 20 -5.85 16.52 -8.54
N SER A 21 -5.29 17.37 -9.43
CA SER A 21 -3.92 17.86 -9.32
C SER A 21 -3.62 18.60 -8.01
N ASP A 22 -4.60 19.31 -7.48
CA ASP A 22 -4.45 20.11 -6.25
C ASP A 22 -5.01 19.38 -5.01
N SER A 23 -5.28 18.08 -5.13
CA SER A 23 -5.85 17.32 -4.03
C SER A 23 -4.79 16.93 -3.00
N LYS A 24 -5.22 16.89 -1.73
CA LYS A 24 -4.49 16.25 -0.63
C LYS A 24 -5.17 14.94 -0.26
N VAL A 25 -4.38 13.89 -0.19
CA VAL A 25 -4.85 12.54 0.19
C VAL A 25 -4.33 12.20 1.57
N SER A 26 -5.23 11.94 2.51
CA SER A 26 -4.91 11.63 3.91
C SER A 26 -5.53 10.29 4.30
N ILE A 27 -4.69 9.34 4.72
CA ILE A 27 -5.11 7.97 5.00
C ILE A 27 -4.70 7.57 6.40
N ALA A 28 -5.64 7.01 7.15
CA ALA A 28 -5.40 6.31 8.40
C ALA A 28 -5.78 4.85 8.20
N ALA A 29 -4.80 3.94 8.15
CA ALA A 29 -5.03 2.52 7.87
C ALA A 29 -3.94 1.63 8.48
N ALA A 30 -4.21 0.33 8.57
CA ALA A 30 -3.27 -0.62 9.17
C ALA A 30 -2.07 -0.95 8.25
N CYS A 31 -2.24 -0.85 6.93
CA CYS A 31 -1.26 -1.31 5.96
C CYS A 31 -1.27 -0.45 4.69
N PHE A 32 -0.10 -0.23 4.11
CA PHE A 32 0.12 0.38 2.80
C PHE A 32 0.70 -0.66 1.84
N SER A 33 0.19 -0.70 0.59
CA SER A 33 0.67 -1.59 -0.46
C SER A 33 1.19 -0.83 -1.67
N ILE A 34 2.36 -1.24 -2.19
CA ILE A 34 2.90 -0.72 -3.46
C ILE A 34 1.96 -0.97 -4.64
N TYR A 35 1.11 -2.00 -4.57
CA TYR A 35 0.13 -2.30 -5.61
C TYR A 35 -1.09 -1.37 -5.55
N ALA A 36 -1.44 -0.84 -4.36
CA ALA A 36 -2.44 0.22 -4.26
C ALA A 36 -1.91 1.53 -4.89
N TYR A 37 -0.62 1.86 -4.64
CA TYR A 37 0.04 2.94 -5.36
C TYR A 37 -0.02 2.72 -6.87
N GLN A 38 0.36 1.53 -7.36
CA GLN A 38 0.33 1.21 -8.79
C GLN A 38 -1.07 1.37 -9.39
N ALA A 39 -2.10 0.98 -8.65
CA ALA A 39 -3.49 1.08 -9.10
C ALA A 39 -4.01 2.52 -9.25
N LEU A 40 -3.45 3.47 -8.48
CA LEU A 40 -3.78 4.91 -8.48
C LEU A 40 -2.59 5.79 -8.85
N LYS A 41 -1.63 5.24 -9.62
CA LYS A 41 -0.35 5.90 -9.89
C LYS A 41 -0.56 7.29 -10.49
N ASP A 42 -1.37 7.39 -11.54
CA ASP A 42 -1.56 8.64 -12.27
C ASP A 42 -2.18 9.72 -11.38
N GLU A 43 -3.12 9.35 -10.53
CA GLU A 43 -3.77 10.25 -9.57
C GLU A 43 -2.80 10.67 -8.46
N LEU A 44 -2.06 9.73 -7.89
CA LEU A 44 -1.12 9.99 -6.79
C LEU A 44 0.14 10.75 -7.24
N GLU A 45 0.58 10.57 -8.47
CA GLU A 45 1.67 11.36 -9.06
C GLU A 45 1.24 12.82 -9.28
N ASN A 46 -0.04 13.07 -9.55
CA ASN A 46 -0.58 14.40 -9.84
C ASN A 46 -1.09 15.13 -8.59
N CYS A 47 -1.47 14.44 -7.51
CA CYS A 47 -1.96 15.10 -6.29
C CYS A 47 -0.87 15.98 -5.66
N ASP A 48 -1.28 16.96 -4.84
CA ASP A 48 -0.36 17.89 -4.17
C ASP A 48 0.40 17.21 -3.03
N GLU A 49 -0.31 16.50 -2.16
CA GLU A 49 0.25 15.88 -0.96
C GLU A 49 -0.40 14.51 -0.67
N PHE A 50 0.40 13.56 -0.20
CA PHE A 50 -0.06 12.28 0.32
C PHE A 50 0.43 12.08 1.75
N ARG A 51 -0.50 11.87 2.69
CA ARG A 51 -0.23 11.66 4.12
C ARG A 51 -0.79 10.32 4.57
N PHE A 52 0.02 9.53 5.27
CA PHE A 52 -0.40 8.22 5.73
C PHE A 52 -0.07 8.00 7.21
N ILE A 53 -1.06 7.58 8.01
CA ILE A 53 -0.87 7.15 9.39
C ILE A 53 -1.07 5.63 9.47
N PHE A 54 -0.03 4.91 9.90
CA PHE A 54 -0.20 3.52 10.34
C PHE A 54 -0.94 3.50 11.67
N THR A 55 -2.17 2.98 11.68
CA THR A 55 -3.05 3.00 12.86
C THR A 55 -2.62 2.07 13.97
N SER A 56 -1.74 1.10 13.67
CA SER A 56 -1.08 0.22 14.63
C SER A 56 0.41 0.58 14.73
N PRO A 57 1.08 0.33 15.87
CA PRO A 57 2.50 0.63 16.07
C PRO A 57 3.39 -0.34 15.26
N THR A 58 3.41 -0.14 13.95
CA THR A 58 4.05 -1.06 12.98
C THR A 58 5.57 -0.87 12.92
N PHE A 59 6.06 0.33 13.17
CA PHE A 59 7.47 0.73 13.06
C PHE A 59 8.12 1.03 14.42
N VAL A 60 7.41 0.85 15.52
CA VAL A 60 8.02 0.96 16.85
C VAL A 60 8.98 -0.20 17.01
N ALA A 61 10.25 0.09 17.28
CA ALA A 61 11.31 -0.90 17.43
C ALA A 61 10.99 -1.86 18.58
N GLU A 62 10.39 -3.00 18.27
CA GLU A 62 10.30 -4.12 19.20
C GLU A 62 11.70 -4.73 19.33
N LYS A 63 12.17 -4.84 20.58
CA LYS A 63 13.40 -5.55 20.93
C LYS A 63 13.28 -7.08 20.81
N THR A 64 12.41 -7.58 19.95
CA THR A 64 12.18 -9.01 19.71
C THR A 64 12.66 -9.42 18.32
N PRO A 65 13.15 -10.67 18.14
CA PRO A 65 13.67 -11.15 16.86
C PRO A 65 12.62 -11.03 15.75
N LYS A 66 13.01 -10.46 14.62
CA LYS A 66 12.19 -10.21 13.46
C LYS A 66 11.54 -11.51 12.94
N GLU A 67 10.24 -11.69 13.18
CA GLU A 67 9.45 -12.52 12.28
C GLU A 67 9.39 -11.80 10.93
N ARG A 68 9.82 -12.47 9.86
CA ARG A 68 9.73 -11.97 8.49
C ARG A 68 8.25 -11.73 8.18
N ARG A 69 7.84 -10.48 8.02
CA ARG A 69 6.54 -10.14 7.46
C ARG A 69 6.59 -10.49 5.98
N GLU A 70 5.90 -11.55 5.61
CA GLU A 70 5.69 -11.91 4.21
C GLU A 70 4.81 -10.82 3.56
N PHE A 71 5.34 -10.17 2.52
CA PHE A 71 4.51 -9.41 1.61
C PHE A 71 3.52 -10.38 0.98
N TYR A 72 2.22 -10.09 1.06
CA TYR A 72 1.20 -10.94 0.48
C TYR A 72 1.35 -10.96 -1.05
N ILE A 73 1.91 -12.05 -1.56
CA ILE A 73 1.95 -12.33 -3.01
C ILE A 73 0.74 -13.21 -3.33
N PRO A 74 -0.18 -12.75 -4.19
CA PRO A 74 -1.30 -13.60 -4.61
C PRO A 74 -0.80 -14.92 -5.19
N ARG A 75 -1.40 -16.05 -4.77
CA ARG A 75 -1.00 -17.40 -5.20
C ARG A 75 -1.04 -17.54 -6.73
N LEU A 76 0.11 -17.86 -7.30
CA LEU A 76 0.48 -18.02 -8.71
C LEU A 76 -0.30 -19.10 -9.52
N ASN A 77 -1.35 -19.72 -9.01
CA ASN A 77 -1.95 -20.92 -9.64
C ASN A 77 -2.67 -20.70 -10.98
N ARG A 78 -2.94 -19.45 -11.40
CA ARG A 78 -3.58 -19.19 -12.72
C ARG A 78 -2.62 -18.84 -13.85
N GLU A 79 -1.40 -18.43 -13.53
CA GLU A 79 -0.42 -18.03 -14.56
C GLU A 79 0.42 -19.19 -15.09
N LYS A 80 0.47 -20.32 -14.36
CA LYS A 80 1.25 -21.52 -14.77
C LYS A 80 0.85 -22.10 -16.12
N SER A 81 -0.41 -21.96 -16.51
CA SER A 81 -0.92 -22.58 -17.76
C SER A 81 -0.75 -21.73 -19.02
N LEU A 82 -0.34 -20.47 -18.90
CA LEU A 82 -0.32 -19.52 -20.02
C LEU A 82 1.08 -18.97 -20.38
N TYR A 83 2.09 -19.04 -19.50
CA TYR A 83 3.31 -18.23 -19.66
C TYR A 83 4.66 -18.95 -19.43
N GLY A 84 4.71 -20.28 -19.42
CA GLY A 84 5.98 -21.00 -19.34
C GLY A 84 6.24 -21.70 -18.00
N THR A 85 7.53 -21.94 -17.68
CA THR A 85 7.96 -22.64 -16.47
C THR A 85 7.71 -21.81 -15.21
N GLU A 86 7.57 -22.47 -14.06
CA GLU A 86 7.37 -21.83 -12.76
C GLU A 86 8.49 -20.80 -12.44
N PHE A 87 9.69 -21.06 -12.92
CA PHE A 87 10.85 -20.17 -12.79
C PHE A 87 10.65 -18.87 -13.60
N GLU A 88 10.20 -18.95 -14.85
CA GLU A 88 9.96 -17.77 -15.70
C GLU A 88 8.83 -16.89 -15.16
N VAL A 89 7.79 -17.50 -14.61
CA VAL A 89 6.69 -16.78 -13.95
C VAL A 89 7.17 -16.06 -12.69
N ARG A 90 7.99 -16.71 -11.86
CA ARG A 90 8.59 -16.08 -10.66
C ARG A 90 9.51 -14.92 -11.03
N LEU A 91 10.41 -15.12 -11.97
CA LEU A 91 11.34 -14.08 -12.42
C LEU A 91 10.60 -12.84 -12.96
N ARG A 92 9.57 -13.06 -13.76
CA ARG A 92 8.74 -11.98 -14.29
C ARG A 92 8.02 -11.21 -13.19
N ASN A 93 7.46 -11.91 -12.20
CA ASN A 93 6.79 -11.29 -11.07
C ASN A 93 7.76 -10.48 -10.20
N GLU A 94 8.96 -11.00 -9.95
CA GLU A 94 10.01 -10.28 -9.21
C GLU A 94 10.48 -9.03 -9.94
N LEU A 95 10.71 -9.09 -11.24
CA LEU A 95 11.09 -7.92 -12.04
C LEU A 95 10.01 -6.85 -12.04
N LYS A 96 8.74 -7.24 -12.18
CA LYS A 96 7.60 -6.34 -12.14
C LYS A 96 7.46 -5.70 -10.75
N GLN A 97 7.61 -6.48 -9.69
CA GLN A 97 7.58 -6.00 -8.31
C GLN A 97 8.70 -5.00 -8.03
N LYS A 98 9.93 -5.28 -8.50
CA LYS A 98 11.07 -4.37 -8.37
C LYS A 98 10.82 -3.04 -9.08
N ALA A 99 10.26 -3.06 -10.28
CA ALA A 99 9.93 -1.85 -11.03
C ALA A 99 8.89 -1.00 -10.27
N VAL A 100 7.81 -1.62 -9.82
CA VAL A 100 6.75 -0.95 -9.03
C VAL A 100 7.29 -0.39 -7.72
N ALA A 101 8.12 -1.17 -7.00
CA ALA A 101 8.73 -0.73 -5.74
C ALA A 101 9.65 0.48 -5.95
N LYS A 102 10.44 0.50 -7.02
CA LYS A 102 11.31 1.63 -7.35
C LYS A 102 10.50 2.89 -7.65
N GLU A 103 9.51 2.79 -8.54
CA GLU A 103 8.64 3.92 -8.88
C GLU A 103 7.90 4.45 -7.65
N CYS A 104 7.38 3.56 -6.81
CA CYS A 104 6.70 3.91 -5.56
C CYS A 104 7.65 4.65 -4.59
N ALA A 105 8.89 4.15 -4.39
CA ALA A 105 9.87 4.80 -3.53
C ALA A 105 10.27 6.19 -4.06
N ASP A 106 10.42 6.34 -5.38
CA ASP A 106 10.75 7.62 -6.01
C ASP A 106 9.58 8.63 -5.88
N TRP A 107 8.35 8.18 -5.98
CA TRP A 107 7.17 8.98 -5.71
C TRP A 107 7.08 9.40 -4.23
N MET A 108 7.31 8.45 -3.30
CA MET A 108 7.29 8.73 -1.86
C MET A 108 8.27 9.84 -1.47
N ARG A 109 9.49 9.81 -2.00
CA ARG A 109 10.50 10.85 -1.72
C ARG A 109 10.05 12.25 -2.13
N ARG A 110 9.13 12.36 -3.07
CA ARG A 110 8.67 13.64 -3.61
C ARG A 110 7.39 14.16 -2.97
N LYS A 111 6.47 13.25 -2.62
CA LYS A 111 5.08 13.63 -2.34
C LYS A 111 4.47 13.02 -1.09
N ALA A 112 5.05 11.97 -0.53
CA ALA A 112 4.42 11.23 0.53
C ALA A 112 5.11 11.41 1.88
N SER A 113 4.30 11.47 2.93
CA SER A 113 4.74 11.47 4.32
C SER A 113 4.04 10.36 5.09
N PHE A 114 4.81 9.59 5.85
CA PHE A 114 4.31 8.47 6.63
C PHE A 114 4.57 8.68 8.11
N ARG A 115 3.55 8.44 8.92
CA ARG A 115 3.64 8.46 10.39
C ARG A 115 3.06 7.17 10.97
N THR A 116 3.50 6.79 12.15
CA THR A 116 2.99 5.62 12.87
C THR A 116 2.42 6.01 14.21
N ASN A 117 1.31 5.38 14.61
CA ASN A 117 0.79 5.46 15.95
C ASN A 117 1.80 4.81 16.92
N THR A 118 2.25 5.55 17.93
CA THR A 118 3.17 5.07 18.97
C THR A 118 2.44 4.62 20.21
N THR A 119 1.14 4.86 20.28
CA THR A 119 0.30 4.53 21.43
C THR A 119 -0.41 3.20 21.26
N ARG A 120 -1.05 2.73 22.34
CA ARG A 120 -1.96 1.57 22.30
C ARG A 120 -3.41 1.98 22.04
N GLU A 121 -3.67 3.27 21.84
CA GLU A 121 -5.01 3.77 21.53
C GLU A 121 -5.40 3.37 20.11
N GLY A 122 -6.60 2.83 19.95
CA GLY A 122 -7.15 2.52 18.63
C GLY A 122 -7.51 3.79 17.86
N MET A 123 -7.31 3.75 16.55
CA MET A 123 -7.69 4.81 15.63
C MET A 123 -8.64 4.25 14.56
N ASN A 124 -9.63 5.05 14.16
CA ASN A 124 -10.50 4.69 13.05
C ASN A 124 -9.71 4.64 11.73
N ASN A 125 -10.09 3.69 10.87
CA ASN A 125 -9.49 3.51 9.56
C ASN A 125 -10.35 4.21 8.51
N PHE A 126 -9.79 5.19 7.81
CA PHE A 126 -10.47 5.95 6.77
C PHE A 126 -9.48 6.59 5.79
N LEU A 127 -9.99 7.01 4.64
CA LEU A 127 -9.27 7.77 3.64
C LEU A 127 -10.03 9.07 3.36
N VAL A 128 -9.35 10.20 3.37
CA VAL A 128 -9.91 11.51 2.99
C VAL A 128 -9.22 12.01 1.74
N VAL A 129 -10.00 12.42 0.76
CA VAL A 129 -9.55 13.23 -0.37
C VAL A 129 -10.09 14.63 -0.19
N GLU A 130 -9.21 15.59 0.01
CA GLU A 130 -9.52 17.01 -0.01
C GLU A 130 -9.11 17.57 -1.38
N ASN A 131 -10.03 18.08 -2.14
CA ASN A 131 -9.79 18.82 -3.38
C ASN A 131 -10.25 20.27 -3.23
N PRO A 132 -9.97 21.19 -4.20
CA PRO A 132 -10.32 22.59 -4.07
C PRO A 132 -11.81 22.85 -3.89
N GLU A 133 -12.68 21.94 -4.31
CA GLU A 133 -14.13 22.12 -4.28
C GLU A 133 -14.75 21.55 -3.00
N ASP A 134 -14.26 20.37 -2.54
CA ASP A 134 -14.94 19.62 -1.48
C ASP A 134 -13.97 18.62 -0.79
N ALA A 135 -14.46 17.96 0.28
CA ALA A 135 -13.77 16.86 0.93
C ALA A 135 -14.63 15.60 0.91
N TYR A 136 -14.00 14.45 0.67
CA TYR A 136 -14.63 13.14 0.57
C TYR A 136 -13.95 12.14 1.49
N THR A 137 -14.69 11.51 2.38
CA THR A 137 -14.17 10.48 3.29
C THR A 137 -14.71 9.11 2.91
N TYR A 138 -13.81 8.15 2.75
CA TYR A 138 -14.13 6.73 2.50
C TYR A 138 -13.87 5.93 3.75
N MET A 139 -14.90 5.24 4.25
CA MET A 139 -14.79 4.45 5.48
C MET A 139 -15.76 3.26 5.51
N PRO A 140 -15.38 2.14 6.17
CA PRO A 140 -14.05 1.86 6.71
C PRO A 140 -13.02 1.64 5.60
N MET A 141 -11.76 2.04 5.82
CA MET A 141 -10.64 1.76 4.95
C MET A 141 -9.56 1.04 5.76
N ASN A 142 -9.76 -0.26 6.01
CA ASN A 142 -8.93 -1.02 6.94
C ASN A 142 -7.46 -1.08 6.53
N SER A 143 -7.21 -1.17 5.24
CA SER A 143 -5.87 -1.14 4.64
C SER A 143 -5.92 -0.39 3.32
N PHE A 144 -4.79 0.14 2.89
CA PHE A 144 -4.64 0.72 1.56
C PHE A 144 -3.98 -0.31 0.64
N THR A 145 -4.79 -1.23 0.12
CA THR A 145 -4.36 -2.35 -0.73
C THR A 145 -5.17 -2.39 -2.03
N ALA A 146 -4.70 -3.13 -3.03
CA ALA A 146 -5.43 -3.35 -4.27
C ALA A 146 -6.80 -4.01 -4.04
N VAL A 147 -6.92 -4.83 -2.99
CA VAL A 147 -8.18 -5.47 -2.57
C VAL A 147 -9.16 -4.45 -1.98
N ASP A 148 -8.69 -3.57 -1.07
CA ASP A 148 -9.56 -2.55 -0.45
C ASP A 148 -10.00 -1.49 -1.46
N LEU A 149 -9.20 -1.24 -2.49
CA LEU A 149 -9.55 -0.39 -3.63
C LEU A 149 -10.51 -1.07 -4.62
N GLY A 150 -10.72 -2.39 -4.52
CA GLY A 150 -11.56 -3.18 -5.42
C GLY A 150 -10.91 -3.53 -6.75
N CYS A 151 -9.59 -3.40 -6.88
CA CYS A 151 -8.84 -3.78 -8.08
C CYS A 151 -8.66 -5.29 -8.19
N GLU A 152 -8.66 -5.99 -7.05
CA GLU A 152 -8.51 -7.43 -6.95
C GLU A 152 -9.57 -8.02 -6.01
N ARG A 153 -9.93 -9.29 -6.26
CA ARG A 153 -10.81 -10.02 -5.34
C ARG A 153 -10.01 -10.49 -4.13
N GLY A 154 -10.38 -9.99 -2.95
CA GLY A 154 -9.90 -10.52 -1.68
C GLY A 154 -10.69 -11.76 -1.22
N ASN A 155 -10.30 -12.28 -0.05
CA ASN A 155 -10.98 -13.39 0.62
C ASN A 155 -12.21 -12.94 1.44
N ASN A 156 -12.57 -11.66 1.40
CA ASN A 156 -13.69 -11.12 2.15
C ASN A 156 -15.03 -11.42 1.44
N ILE A 157 -16.02 -11.85 2.20
CA ILE A 157 -17.38 -12.11 1.71
C ILE A 157 -18.04 -10.79 1.27
N SER A 158 -17.75 -9.69 1.98
CA SER A 158 -18.22 -8.35 1.65
C SER A 158 -17.20 -7.31 2.08
N ASN A 159 -16.95 -6.33 1.20
CA ASN A 159 -16.13 -5.16 1.50
C ASN A 159 -16.98 -3.92 1.17
N MET A 160 -17.71 -3.43 2.15
CA MET A 160 -18.59 -2.28 2.00
C MET A 160 -17.86 -1.01 2.48
N VAL A 161 -17.67 -0.08 1.58
CA VAL A 161 -17.08 1.24 1.87
C VAL A 161 -18.13 2.32 1.61
N THR A 162 -18.26 3.26 2.52
CA THR A 162 -19.17 4.39 2.39
C THR A 162 -18.36 5.66 2.15
N ARG A 163 -18.74 6.45 1.14
CA ARG A 163 -18.22 7.79 0.94
C ARG A 163 -19.13 8.81 1.62
N LEU A 164 -18.54 9.59 2.50
CA LEU A 164 -19.15 10.77 3.12
C LEU A 164 -18.72 12.02 2.36
N GLU A 165 -19.58 13.03 2.39
CA GLU A 165 -19.38 14.35 1.83
C GLU A 165 -19.50 15.39 2.95
N ASN A 166 -19.23 16.66 2.66
CA ASN A 166 -19.40 17.73 3.63
C ASN A 166 -20.86 17.80 4.16
N PRO A 167 -21.09 18.13 5.45
CA PRO A 167 -20.08 18.54 6.43
C PRO A 167 -19.34 17.38 7.12
N ALA A 168 -19.85 16.15 7.03
CA ALA A 168 -19.27 15.00 7.78
C ALA A 168 -17.82 14.72 7.41
N SER A 169 -17.44 14.87 6.14
CA SER A 169 -16.07 14.64 5.69
C SER A 169 -15.07 15.60 6.31
N LYS A 170 -15.46 16.86 6.57
CA LYS A 170 -14.61 17.85 7.24
C LYS A 170 -14.27 17.45 8.69
N GLU A 171 -15.18 16.78 9.38
CA GLU A 171 -14.92 16.30 10.75
C GLU A 171 -13.83 15.21 10.74
N PHE A 172 -13.83 14.33 9.75
CA PHE A 172 -12.77 13.33 9.58
C PHE A 172 -11.42 13.95 9.20
N LEU A 173 -11.42 15.01 8.37
CA LEU A 173 -10.22 15.74 8.04
C LEU A 173 -9.64 16.44 9.30
N ASN A 174 -10.49 17.11 10.08
CA ASN A 174 -10.10 17.75 11.34
C ASN A 174 -9.54 16.71 12.34
N LEU A 175 -10.18 15.53 12.42
CA LEU A 175 -9.69 14.44 13.26
C LEU A 175 -8.31 13.96 12.78
N PHE A 176 -8.14 13.74 11.48
CA PHE A 176 -6.85 13.35 10.91
C PHE A 176 -5.77 14.39 11.25
N ASP A 177 -6.04 15.67 10.99
CA ASP A 177 -5.08 16.76 11.25
C ASP A 177 -4.73 16.90 12.72
N SER A 178 -5.70 16.70 13.63
CA SER A 178 -5.46 16.74 15.06
C SER A 178 -4.51 15.64 15.52
N VAL A 179 -4.65 14.43 14.94
CA VAL A 179 -3.75 13.30 15.23
C VAL A 179 -2.41 13.51 14.53
N TRP A 180 -2.42 13.91 13.27
CA TRP A 180 -1.22 14.15 12.45
C TRP A 180 -0.27 15.13 13.11
N ASN A 181 -0.79 16.18 13.72
CA ASN A 181 0.00 17.23 14.35
C ASN A 181 0.32 16.97 15.84
N ASN A 182 0.02 15.79 16.37
CA ASN A 182 0.27 15.45 17.76
C ASN A 182 1.54 14.59 17.92
N PRO A 183 2.69 15.20 18.30
CA PRO A 183 3.96 14.48 18.40
C PRO A 183 4.01 13.46 19.56
N ASP A 184 3.10 13.56 20.54
CA ASP A 184 3.04 12.61 21.65
C ASP A 184 2.41 11.27 21.25
N LYS A 185 1.62 11.27 20.16
CA LYS A 185 0.86 10.10 19.71
C LYS A 185 1.42 9.46 18.47
N ILE A 186 2.09 10.21 17.60
CA ILE A 186 2.59 9.70 16.33
C ILE A 186 4.03 10.13 16.07
N GLN A 187 4.74 9.27 15.35
CA GLN A 187 6.14 9.46 14.94
C GLN A 187 6.27 9.42 13.43
N ASP A 188 7.13 10.27 12.86
CA ASP A 188 7.51 10.20 11.46
C ASP A 188 8.33 8.94 11.18
N VAL A 189 7.94 8.20 10.16
CA VAL A 189 8.60 6.96 9.71
C VAL A 189 8.77 6.95 8.19
N THR A 190 8.72 8.11 7.56
CA THR A 190 8.80 8.25 6.09
C THR A 190 10.06 7.60 5.53
N ASN A 191 11.21 7.86 6.13
CA ASN A 191 12.47 7.26 5.68
C ASN A 191 12.51 5.76 5.92
N ASP A 192 12.00 5.27 7.05
CA ASP A 192 11.95 3.84 7.36
C ASP A 192 11.10 3.07 6.33
N VAL A 193 9.96 3.66 5.92
CA VAL A 193 9.08 3.09 4.87
C VAL A 193 9.79 3.06 3.51
N ILE A 194 10.43 4.17 3.12
CA ILE A 194 11.18 4.27 1.86
C ILE A 194 12.34 3.26 1.86
N ASP A 195 13.08 3.14 2.93
CA ASP A 195 14.21 2.20 3.04
C ASP A 195 13.71 0.75 2.95
N MET A 196 12.61 0.42 3.64
CA MET A 196 12.01 -0.90 3.56
C MET A 196 11.56 -1.26 2.14
N ILE A 197 10.91 -0.35 1.42
CA ILE A 197 10.51 -0.56 0.02
C ILE A 197 11.74 -0.63 -0.89
N SER A 198 12.77 0.16 -0.61
CA SER A 198 14.00 0.17 -1.38
C SER A 198 14.75 -1.16 -1.32
N THR A 199 14.61 -1.94 -0.24
CA THR A 199 15.20 -3.29 -0.16
C THR A 199 14.66 -4.25 -1.21
N VAL A 200 13.45 -4.02 -1.72
CA VAL A 200 12.80 -4.88 -2.73
C VAL A 200 13.49 -4.76 -4.09
N TYR A 201 14.02 -3.58 -4.44
CA TYR A 201 14.62 -3.32 -5.74
C TYR A 201 16.13 -3.04 -5.69
N GLN A 202 16.76 -3.06 -4.49
CA GLN A 202 18.21 -3.00 -4.42
C GLN A 202 18.81 -4.09 -5.30
N GLU A 203 19.64 -3.69 -6.22
CA GLU A 203 20.31 -4.62 -7.14
C GLU A 203 21.17 -5.58 -6.31
N ASN A 204 20.77 -6.83 -6.33
CA ASN A 204 21.66 -7.88 -5.89
C ASN A 204 22.89 -7.85 -6.78
N SER A 205 24.09 -7.92 -6.20
CA SER A 205 25.31 -7.96 -6.98
C SER A 205 25.23 -9.07 -8.06
N PRO A 206 25.89 -8.93 -9.21
CA PRO A 206 25.92 -9.99 -10.23
C PRO A 206 26.30 -11.36 -9.65
N GLU A 207 27.15 -11.38 -8.61
CA GLU A 207 27.54 -12.59 -7.87
C GLU A 207 26.38 -13.20 -7.09
N PHE A 208 25.51 -12.38 -6.49
CA PHE A 208 24.31 -12.85 -5.79
C PHE A 208 23.27 -13.41 -6.77
N ILE A 209 23.07 -12.75 -7.91
CA ILE A 209 22.19 -13.24 -8.98
C ILE A 209 22.71 -14.58 -9.51
N TYR A 210 24.03 -14.68 -9.74
CA TYR A 210 24.68 -15.92 -10.17
C TYR A 210 24.53 -17.02 -9.12
N PHE A 211 24.73 -16.70 -7.84
CA PHE A 211 24.54 -17.65 -6.72
C PHE A 211 23.09 -18.15 -6.64
N ILE A 212 22.11 -17.28 -6.70
CA ILE A 212 20.70 -17.67 -6.68
C ILE A 212 20.33 -18.53 -7.90
N THR A 213 20.84 -18.18 -9.07
CA THR A 213 20.62 -18.96 -10.30
C THR A 213 21.21 -20.35 -10.16
N LEU A 214 22.45 -20.47 -9.69
CA LEU A 214 23.08 -21.77 -9.43
C LEU A 214 22.34 -22.56 -8.34
N TYR A 215 21.97 -21.90 -7.24
CA TYR A 215 21.24 -22.54 -6.14
C TYR A 215 19.90 -23.13 -6.62
N ASN A 216 19.14 -22.42 -7.43
CA ASN A 216 17.88 -22.93 -7.98
C ASN A 216 18.10 -24.08 -8.95
N ILE A 217 19.13 -24.04 -9.79
CA ILE A 217 19.48 -25.14 -10.68
C ILE A 217 19.86 -26.38 -9.89
N PHE A 218 20.67 -26.23 -8.84
CA PHE A 218 21.11 -27.35 -8.03
C PHE A 218 20.06 -27.86 -7.03
N SER A 219 19.15 -27.01 -6.55
CA SER A 219 18.06 -27.46 -5.68
C SER A 219 17.05 -28.35 -6.41
N GLU A 220 16.77 -28.09 -7.69
CA GLU A 220 15.96 -29.00 -8.52
C GLU A 220 16.62 -30.38 -8.69
N PHE A 221 17.95 -30.44 -8.76
CA PHE A 221 18.67 -31.72 -8.81
C PHE A 221 18.74 -32.47 -7.48
N LEU A 222 18.63 -31.75 -6.33
CA LEU A 222 18.68 -32.37 -5.00
C LEU A 222 17.32 -32.89 -4.54
N ASP A 223 16.23 -32.35 -5.06
CA ASP A 223 14.87 -32.84 -4.79
C ASP A 223 14.50 -34.10 -5.60
N ASP A 224 15.31 -34.47 -6.59
CA ASP A 224 15.17 -35.69 -7.41
C ASP A 224 16.03 -36.88 -6.93
N ILE A 225 16.76 -36.75 -5.81
CA ILE A 225 17.56 -37.81 -5.15
C ILE A 225 16.93 -38.22 -3.83
#